data_731f1dfe443e5220e567dc1709c860d1
#
_entry.id   731f1dfe443e5220e567dc1709c860d1
#
_cell.length_a   1.000
_cell.length_b   1.000
_cell.length_c   1.000
_cell.angle_alpha   90.00
_cell.angle_beta   90.00
_cell.angle_gamma   90.00
#
_symmetry.space_group_name_H-M   'P 1'
#
loop_
_entity.id
_entity.type
_entity.pdbx_description
1 polymer ?
#
loop_
_entity_poly.entity_id
_entity_poly.type
_entity_poly.pdbx_seq_one_letter_code
_entity_poly.pdbx_strand_id
1 'polypeptide(L)'
;MFSEVRPFDWIMLAVEALVLGLIAFEILVGIVERKGTRKRKLLIQQRMGELFALMSDGQGILRKAPSVQQFTEADRWAKSVDSWIAKVEIQLTVYSSEAVVAFAQAVKMDVRIPHVAPGVEPHYRILLEKLENLRNITEKAEVYY
;
A
#
# COMPACT_ATOMS: atom_id res chain seq x y z
N MET A 1 -35.75 -60.57 7.25
CA MET A 1 -34.92 -60.55 8.47
C MET A 1 -34.41 -59.09 8.67
N PHE A 2 -35.19 -58.26 9.33
CA PHE A 2 -34.77 -56.93 9.69
C PHE A 2 -34.00 -57.10 11.01
N SER A 3 -32.65 -56.97 10.96
CA SER A 3 -31.84 -56.89 12.16
C SER A 3 -32.27 -55.64 12.93
N GLU A 4 -32.75 -55.82 14.15
CA GLU A 4 -33.01 -54.72 15.07
C GLU A 4 -31.71 -53.93 15.25
N VAL A 5 -31.65 -52.80 14.56
CA VAL A 5 -30.60 -51.82 14.77
C VAL A 5 -30.81 -51.26 16.19
N ARG A 6 -29.91 -51.61 17.10
CA ARG A 6 -30.01 -51.20 18.50
C ARG A 6 -29.98 -49.66 18.56
N PRO A 7 -30.76 -49.02 19.43
CA PRO A 7 -30.79 -47.57 19.54
C PRO A 7 -29.41 -46.96 19.78
N PHE A 8 -28.48 -47.73 20.31
CA PHE A 8 -27.08 -47.33 20.52
C PHE A 8 -26.32 -47.16 19.18
N ASP A 9 -26.61 -47.93 18.14
CA ASP A 9 -25.95 -47.83 16.84
C ASP A 9 -26.33 -46.55 16.12
N TRP A 10 -27.55 -46.03 16.29
CA TRP A 10 -28.01 -44.76 15.75
C TRP A 10 -27.30 -43.57 16.43
N ILE A 11 -27.07 -43.66 17.73
CA ILE A 11 -26.35 -42.59 18.50
C ILE A 11 -24.89 -42.55 18.03
N MET A 12 -24.24 -43.70 17.85
CA MET A 12 -22.86 -43.75 17.34
C MET A 12 -22.78 -43.17 15.94
N LEU A 13 -23.68 -43.51 15.04
CA LEU A 13 -23.73 -42.98 13.69
C LEU A 13 -23.97 -41.47 13.65
N ALA A 14 -24.81 -40.94 14.53
CA ALA A 14 -25.06 -39.52 14.67
C ALA A 14 -23.80 -38.76 15.18
N VAL A 15 -23.07 -39.34 16.14
CA VAL A 15 -21.84 -38.80 16.66
C VAL A 15 -20.75 -38.77 15.58
N GLU A 16 -20.60 -39.87 14.82
CA GLU A 16 -19.64 -39.94 13.72
C GLU A 16 -19.94 -38.88 12.62
N ALA A 17 -21.23 -38.77 12.23
CA ALA A 17 -21.66 -37.77 11.27
C ALA A 17 -21.39 -36.33 11.75
N LEU A 18 -21.57 -36.05 13.04
CA LEU A 18 -21.30 -34.76 13.66
C LEU A 18 -19.81 -34.42 13.68
N VAL A 19 -18.95 -35.39 14.02
CA VAL A 19 -17.49 -35.24 14.00
C VAL A 19 -16.99 -35.02 12.57
N LEU A 20 -17.47 -35.77 11.59
CA LEU A 20 -17.10 -35.55 10.20
C LEU A 20 -17.58 -34.20 9.67
N GLY A 21 -18.74 -33.75 10.09
CA GLY A 21 -19.27 -32.42 9.76
C GLY A 21 -18.39 -31.27 10.32
N LEU A 22 -17.92 -31.43 11.56
CA LEU A 22 -17.00 -30.45 12.19
C LEU A 22 -15.67 -30.41 11.47
N ILE A 23 -15.08 -31.55 11.13
CA ILE A 23 -13.82 -31.62 10.38
C ILE A 23 -13.96 -30.98 9.01
N ALA A 24 -15.05 -31.28 8.29
CA ALA A 24 -15.31 -30.67 6.99
C ALA A 24 -15.48 -29.14 7.09
N PHE A 25 -16.14 -28.66 8.14
CA PHE A 25 -16.31 -27.24 8.40
C PHE A 25 -14.97 -26.55 8.68
N GLU A 26 -14.10 -27.11 9.52
CA GLU A 26 -12.76 -26.57 9.79
C GLU A 26 -11.91 -26.49 8.52
N ILE A 27 -11.95 -27.52 7.69
CA ILE A 27 -11.24 -27.53 6.40
C ILE A 27 -11.77 -26.42 5.48
N LEU A 28 -13.08 -26.24 5.39
CA LEU A 28 -13.71 -25.20 4.59
C LEU A 28 -13.32 -23.80 5.07
N VAL A 29 -13.39 -23.55 6.36
CA VAL A 29 -12.96 -22.27 6.97
C VAL A 29 -11.50 -22.00 6.66
N GLY A 30 -10.62 -22.99 6.87
CA GLY A 30 -9.20 -22.86 6.56
C GLY A 30 -8.90 -22.56 5.09
N ILE A 31 -9.68 -23.13 4.15
CA ILE A 31 -9.54 -22.83 2.71
C ILE A 31 -9.98 -21.40 2.40
N VAL A 32 -11.09 -20.94 2.98
CA VAL A 32 -11.62 -19.59 2.77
C VAL A 32 -10.66 -18.54 3.33
N GLU A 33 -10.13 -18.76 4.52
CA GLU A 33 -9.13 -17.86 5.14
C GLU A 33 -7.84 -17.79 4.31
N ARG A 34 -7.32 -18.93 3.83
CA ARG A 34 -6.12 -18.96 2.97
C ARG A 34 -6.33 -18.25 1.64
N LYS A 35 -7.51 -18.35 1.04
CA LYS A 35 -7.85 -17.62 -0.19
C LYS A 35 -7.95 -16.11 0.07
N GLY A 36 -8.55 -15.70 1.19
CA GLY A 36 -8.64 -14.29 1.59
C GLY A 36 -7.28 -13.67 1.82
N THR A 37 -6.40 -14.34 2.56
CA THR A 37 -5.03 -13.87 2.83
C THR A 37 -4.17 -13.78 1.57
N ARG A 38 -4.29 -14.73 0.64
CA ARG A 38 -3.58 -14.68 -0.64
C ARG A 38 -4.02 -13.50 -1.50
N LYS A 39 -5.33 -13.25 -1.63
CA LYS A 39 -5.87 -12.09 -2.36
C LYS A 39 -5.38 -10.78 -1.75
N ARG A 40 -5.42 -10.66 -0.43
CA ARG A 40 -4.93 -9.48 0.28
C ARG A 40 -3.44 -9.25 0.03
N LYS A 41 -2.61 -10.29 0.13
CA LYS A 41 -1.17 -10.18 -0.16
C LYS A 41 -0.88 -9.72 -1.60
N LEU A 42 -1.58 -10.28 -2.58
CA LEU A 42 -1.43 -9.87 -3.98
C LEU A 42 -1.82 -8.41 -4.19
N LEU A 43 -2.91 -7.96 -3.56
CA LEU A 43 -3.35 -6.57 -3.63
C LEU A 43 -2.33 -5.62 -3.01
N ILE A 44 -1.77 -5.96 -1.85
CA ILE A 44 -0.71 -5.17 -1.20
C ILE A 44 0.53 -5.12 -2.09
N GLN A 45 0.96 -6.23 -2.67
CA GLN A 45 2.10 -6.27 -3.58
C GLN A 45 1.89 -5.40 -4.82
N GLN A 46 0.70 -5.44 -5.41
CA GLN A 46 0.36 -4.59 -6.55
C GLN A 46 0.41 -3.12 -6.16
N ARG A 47 -0.20 -2.72 -5.05
CA ARG A 47 -0.20 -1.35 -4.55
C ARG A 47 1.21 -0.85 -4.22
N MET A 48 2.02 -1.69 -3.60
CA MET A 48 3.43 -1.39 -3.35
C MET A 48 4.19 -1.15 -4.66
N GLY A 49 3.98 -1.99 -5.68
CA GLY A 49 4.59 -1.80 -6.99
C GLY A 49 4.22 -0.46 -7.63
N GLU A 50 2.96 -0.05 -7.53
CA GLU A 50 2.48 1.24 -8.02
C GLU A 50 3.12 2.42 -7.24
N LEU A 51 3.25 2.31 -5.92
CA LEU A 51 3.91 3.33 -5.10
C LEU A 51 5.41 3.40 -5.37
N PHE A 52 6.09 2.29 -5.57
CA PHE A 52 7.50 2.28 -5.99
C PHE A 52 7.71 2.95 -7.34
N ALA A 53 6.81 2.75 -8.30
CA ALA A 53 6.85 3.45 -9.57
C ALA A 53 6.71 4.97 -9.39
N LEU A 54 5.78 5.43 -8.55
CA LEU A 54 5.61 6.84 -8.21
C LEU A 54 6.84 7.42 -7.49
N MET A 55 7.45 6.67 -6.57
CA MET A 55 8.71 7.07 -5.92
C MET A 55 9.84 7.23 -6.94
N SER A 56 9.96 6.30 -7.88
CA SER A 56 10.96 6.36 -8.95
C SER A 56 10.76 7.59 -9.84
N ASP A 57 9.52 7.91 -10.19
CA ASP A 57 9.17 9.11 -10.95
C ASP A 57 9.57 10.38 -10.19
N GLY A 58 9.22 10.47 -8.91
CA GLY A 58 9.59 11.60 -8.05
C GLY A 58 11.09 11.77 -7.89
N GLN A 59 11.84 10.69 -7.73
CA GLN A 59 13.29 10.71 -7.70
C GLN A 59 13.89 11.15 -9.04
N GLY A 60 13.28 10.79 -10.16
CA GLY A 60 13.66 11.25 -11.49
C GLY A 60 13.51 12.77 -11.63
N ILE A 61 12.42 13.33 -11.12
CA ILE A 61 12.20 14.78 -11.08
C ILE A 61 13.25 15.46 -10.18
N LEU A 62 13.53 14.89 -9.01
CA LEU A 62 14.52 15.40 -8.08
C LEU A 62 15.92 15.49 -8.68
N ARG A 63 16.33 14.46 -9.42
CA ARG A 63 17.66 14.41 -10.08
C ARG A 63 17.84 15.47 -11.16
N LYS A 64 16.76 15.98 -11.74
CA LYS A 64 16.80 17.03 -12.76
C LYS A 64 16.95 18.43 -12.16
N ALA A 65 16.67 18.62 -10.88
CA ALA A 65 16.72 19.93 -10.22
C ALA A 65 18.07 20.67 -10.37
N PRO A 66 19.25 20.03 -10.18
CA PRO A 66 20.53 20.72 -10.32
C PRO A 66 20.84 21.21 -11.74
N SER A 67 20.23 20.61 -12.78
CA SER A 67 20.43 21.00 -14.17
C SER A 67 19.58 22.19 -14.61
N VAL A 68 18.64 22.62 -13.78
CA VAL A 68 17.72 23.74 -14.04
C VAL A 68 18.44 25.06 -13.73
N GLN A 69 18.71 25.86 -14.74
CA GLN A 69 19.44 27.12 -14.61
C GLN A 69 18.62 28.33 -15.02
N GLN A 70 17.63 28.17 -15.89
CA GLN A 70 16.79 29.25 -16.40
C GLN A 70 15.49 29.36 -15.63
N PHE A 71 14.96 30.57 -15.51
CA PHE A 71 13.69 30.82 -14.81
C PHE A 71 12.51 30.06 -15.43
N THR A 72 12.43 30.02 -16.75
CA THR A 72 11.37 29.26 -17.47
C THR A 72 11.47 27.76 -17.26
N GLU A 73 12.68 27.23 -17.12
CA GLU A 73 12.90 25.83 -16.79
C GLU A 73 12.53 25.54 -15.33
N ALA A 74 12.83 26.46 -14.40
CA ALA A 74 12.46 26.34 -13.01
C ALA A 74 10.93 26.29 -12.82
N ASP A 75 10.19 27.14 -13.51
CA ASP A 75 8.71 27.11 -13.48
C ASP A 75 8.15 25.80 -14.05
N ARG A 76 8.72 25.32 -15.16
CA ARG A 76 8.32 24.01 -15.74
C ARG A 76 8.65 22.86 -14.83
N TRP A 77 9.81 22.88 -14.19
CA TRP A 77 10.21 21.88 -13.23
C TRP A 77 9.31 21.90 -11.98
N ALA A 78 9.01 23.09 -11.42
CA ALA A 78 8.07 23.24 -10.31
C ALA A 78 6.68 22.69 -10.63
N LYS A 79 6.17 22.95 -11.82
CA LYS A 79 4.89 22.37 -12.29
C LYS A 79 4.94 20.85 -12.40
N SER A 80 6.09 20.27 -12.75
CA SER A 80 6.24 18.82 -12.75
C SER A 80 6.23 18.22 -11.34
N VAL A 81 6.77 18.93 -10.34
CA VAL A 81 6.66 18.56 -8.92
C VAL A 81 5.21 18.58 -8.47
N ASP A 82 4.49 19.67 -8.73
CA ASP A 82 3.08 19.80 -8.33
C ASP A 82 2.20 18.74 -9.00
N SER A 83 2.44 18.46 -10.28
CA SER A 83 1.74 17.41 -11.02
C SER A 83 2.01 16.01 -10.43
N TRP A 84 3.25 15.74 -10.04
CA TRP A 84 3.62 14.49 -9.39
C TRP A 84 2.94 14.35 -8.03
N ILE A 85 2.93 15.39 -7.20
CA ILE A 85 2.24 15.41 -5.89
C ILE A 85 0.76 15.09 -6.07
N ALA A 86 0.08 15.76 -7.00
CA ALA A 86 -1.33 15.51 -7.28
C ALA A 86 -1.59 14.07 -7.73
N LYS A 87 -0.71 13.50 -8.55
CA LYS A 87 -0.80 12.11 -9.00
C LYS A 87 -0.66 11.12 -7.83
N VAL A 88 0.26 11.37 -6.91
CA VAL A 88 0.44 10.56 -5.70
C VAL A 88 -0.80 10.65 -4.80
N GLU A 89 -1.32 11.85 -4.56
CA GLU A 89 -2.51 12.05 -3.74
C GLU A 89 -3.73 11.31 -4.30
N ILE A 90 -3.96 11.38 -5.61
CA ILE A 90 -5.03 10.64 -6.27
C ILE A 90 -4.86 9.13 -6.06
N GLN A 91 -3.65 8.62 -6.24
CA GLN A 91 -3.38 7.19 -6.07
C GLN A 91 -3.57 6.75 -4.61
N LEU A 92 -3.09 7.53 -3.64
CA LEU A 92 -3.27 7.24 -2.23
C LEU A 92 -4.73 7.30 -1.79
N THR A 93 -5.53 8.21 -2.37
CA THR A 93 -6.97 8.30 -2.11
C THR A 93 -7.70 6.99 -2.45
N VAL A 94 -7.26 6.31 -3.51
CA VAL A 94 -7.80 4.97 -3.87
C VAL A 94 -7.45 3.91 -2.82
N TYR A 95 -6.34 4.08 -2.12
CA TYR A 95 -5.86 3.07 -1.18
C TYR A 95 -6.37 3.28 0.24
N SER A 96 -6.17 4.48 0.79
CA SER A 96 -6.50 4.79 2.18
C SER A 96 -6.51 6.30 2.42
N SER A 97 -7.56 6.80 3.08
CA SER A 97 -7.63 8.19 3.52
C SER A 97 -6.52 8.54 4.52
N GLU A 98 -6.13 7.59 5.36
CA GLU A 98 -5.05 7.76 6.34
C GLU A 98 -3.70 7.93 5.66
N ALA A 99 -3.45 7.21 4.56
CA ALA A 99 -2.25 7.38 3.74
C ALA A 99 -2.18 8.77 3.12
N VAL A 100 -3.30 9.34 2.67
CA VAL A 100 -3.36 10.72 2.15
C VAL A 100 -2.99 11.72 3.24
N VAL A 101 -3.53 11.56 4.44
CA VAL A 101 -3.20 12.42 5.58
C VAL A 101 -1.72 12.32 5.94
N ALA A 102 -1.18 11.11 5.99
CA ALA A 102 0.25 10.88 6.26
C ALA A 102 1.15 11.51 5.19
N PHE A 103 0.74 11.46 3.92
CA PHE A 103 1.47 12.10 2.82
C PHE A 103 1.43 13.64 2.90
N ALA A 104 0.32 14.20 3.36
CA ALA A 104 0.15 15.64 3.52
C ALA A 104 0.93 16.23 4.69
N GLN A 105 1.30 15.42 5.70
CA GLN A 105 2.00 15.89 6.89
C GLN A 105 3.33 16.57 6.56
N ALA A 106 3.62 17.68 7.27
CA ALA A 106 4.92 18.34 7.22
C ALA A 106 5.93 17.56 8.08
N VAL A 107 7.06 17.20 7.49
CA VAL A 107 8.17 16.55 8.18
C VAL A 107 9.34 17.53 8.24
N LYS A 108 9.87 17.76 9.44
CA LYS A 108 11.12 18.52 9.57
C LYS A 108 12.27 17.62 9.09
N MET A 109 12.80 17.97 7.93
CA MET A 109 13.99 17.31 7.38
C MET A 109 15.19 18.25 7.56
N ASP A 110 16.17 17.77 8.28
CA ASP A 110 17.49 18.43 8.34
C ASP A 110 18.38 17.83 7.22
N VAL A 111 18.09 18.25 5.99
CA VAL A 111 18.80 17.77 4.81
C VAL A 111 19.61 18.89 4.19
N ARG A 112 20.88 18.62 3.91
CA ARG A 112 21.70 19.48 3.08
C ARG A 112 21.14 19.53 1.66
N ILE A 113 20.67 20.70 1.26
CA ILE A 113 20.19 20.91 -0.10
C ILE A 113 21.41 21.14 -1.00
N PRO A 114 21.50 20.44 -2.14
CA PRO A 114 22.52 20.74 -3.13
C PRO A 114 22.32 22.14 -3.66
N HIS A 115 23.37 22.70 -4.25
CA HIS A 115 23.29 24.02 -4.87
C HIS A 115 22.33 23.96 -6.06
N VAL A 116 21.16 24.55 -5.90
CA VAL A 116 20.11 24.67 -6.93
C VAL A 116 19.76 26.14 -7.13
N ALA A 117 19.16 26.47 -8.26
CA ALA A 117 18.69 27.81 -8.55
C ALA A 117 17.67 28.27 -7.48
N PRO A 118 17.65 29.58 -7.09
CA PRO A 118 16.75 30.08 -6.06
C PRO A 118 15.29 29.79 -6.30
N GLY A 119 14.83 29.77 -7.56
CA GLY A 119 13.44 29.42 -7.92
C GLY A 119 13.11 27.95 -7.79
N VAL A 120 14.11 27.09 -7.68
CA VAL A 120 13.96 25.63 -7.55
C VAL A 120 13.93 25.19 -6.08
N GLU A 121 14.64 25.90 -5.22
CA GLU A 121 14.84 25.48 -3.82
C GLU A 121 13.55 25.20 -3.03
N PRO A 122 12.49 26.04 -3.06
CA PRO A 122 11.27 25.78 -2.31
C PRO A 122 10.58 24.47 -2.72
N HIS A 123 10.46 24.23 -4.02
CA HIS A 123 9.85 23.02 -4.56
C HIS A 123 10.74 21.80 -4.36
N TYR A 124 12.06 21.99 -4.34
CA TYR A 124 13.00 20.91 -4.02
C TYR A 124 12.81 20.40 -2.59
N ARG A 125 12.63 21.29 -1.62
CA ARG A 125 12.33 20.93 -0.23
C ARG A 125 11.01 20.18 -0.10
N ILE A 126 9.96 20.69 -0.78
CA ILE A 126 8.64 20.05 -0.79
C ILE A 126 8.74 18.65 -1.40
N LEU A 127 9.43 18.51 -2.51
CA LEU A 127 9.60 17.21 -3.18
C LEU A 127 10.33 16.19 -2.30
N LEU A 128 11.41 16.60 -1.61
CA LEU A 128 12.11 15.74 -0.65
C LEU A 128 11.19 15.28 0.49
N GLU A 129 10.44 16.20 1.08
CA GLU A 129 9.49 15.90 2.15
C GLU A 129 8.43 14.89 1.68
N LYS A 130 7.86 15.12 0.51
CA LYS A 130 6.83 14.23 -0.04
C LYS A 130 7.37 12.85 -0.42
N LEU A 131 8.60 12.78 -0.92
CA LEU A 131 9.27 11.49 -1.18
C LEU A 131 9.52 10.72 0.12
N GLU A 132 9.94 11.38 1.18
CA GLU A 132 10.14 10.76 2.48
C GLU A 132 8.81 10.26 3.07
N ASN A 133 7.75 11.08 2.99
CA ASN A 133 6.42 10.66 3.43
C ASN A 133 5.93 9.43 2.64
N LEU A 134 6.12 9.43 1.32
CA LEU A 134 5.73 8.31 0.48
C LEU A 134 6.53 7.04 0.81
N ARG A 135 7.83 7.18 1.09
CA ARG A 135 8.67 6.07 1.56
C ARG A 135 8.15 5.48 2.86
N ASN A 136 7.84 6.32 3.85
CA ASN A 136 7.31 5.89 5.14
C ASN A 136 5.96 5.19 5.00
N ILE A 137 5.09 5.66 4.11
CA ILE A 137 3.80 5.01 3.81
C ILE A 137 4.04 3.63 3.18
N THR A 138 4.99 3.53 2.26
CA THR A 138 5.32 2.26 1.59
C THR A 138 5.91 1.24 2.57
N GLU A 139 6.78 1.68 3.49
CA GLU A 139 7.35 0.82 4.53
C GLU A 139 6.29 0.33 5.53
N LYS A 140 5.23 1.11 5.74
CA LYS A 140 4.11 0.77 6.63
C LYS A 140 2.87 0.29 5.84
N ALA A 141 3.06 -0.29 4.67
CA ALA A 141 1.96 -0.68 3.79
C ALA A 141 0.94 -1.60 4.48
N GLU A 142 1.36 -2.46 5.40
CA GLU A 142 0.46 -3.34 6.15
C GLU A 142 -0.51 -2.60 7.08
N VAL A 143 -0.17 -1.37 7.48
CA VAL A 143 -1.01 -0.52 8.34
C VAL A 143 -2.08 0.22 7.52
N TYR A 144 -1.74 0.61 6.29
CA TYR A 144 -2.60 1.44 5.43
C TYR A 144 -3.46 0.64 4.44
N TYR A 145 -3.19 -0.67 4.28
CA TYR A 145 -3.85 -1.50 3.24
C TYR A 145 -4.58 -2.74 3.77
#